data_0240bf344f4e0762bae661d90feb28dc
#
_entry.id   0240bf344f4e0762bae661d90feb28dc
#
_cell.length_a   1.000
_cell.length_b   1.000
_cell.length_c   1.000
_cell.angle_alpha   90.00
_cell.angle_beta   90.00
_cell.angle_gamma   90.00
#
_symmetry.space_group_name_H-M   'P 1'
#
loop_
_entity.id
_entity.type
_entity.pdbx_description
1 polymer ?
#
loop_
_entity_poly.entity_id
_entity_poly.type
_entity_poly.pdbx_seq_one_letter_code
_entity_poly.pdbx_strand_id
1 'polypeptide(L)'
;MSVMRPVLNLWLRLTEKPHLARATTHERLRRSFEMKARLFFRAPRGTVYHASRIIHKEQGVPVLHISPARPGDGPVILYFHGGGYVFGSPHTHKAMVARLCAETGLRAVLPDYRKAPEHAFPAAIEDALAAYMAVADHPGGVVIGGDSAGGGMALALLGEITRLGARQPAGVFAFSPLTDQTYGGDSIVTNAKTDVVLPARRVDEMAGMYLQGQDAGDPRASPLRADFAGACPVWLTVGDTEILLDDTRRMAAALRGQGVEVSEHVEHDLPHVWPLFHNLLPEARVTLRDLGRWITSLSRL
;
A
#
# COMPACT_ATOMS: atom_id res chain seq x y z
N MET A 1 4.31 -2.16 24.45
CA MET A 1 3.41 -2.96 23.58
C MET A 1 2.04 -3.01 24.22
N SER A 2 0.98 -2.80 23.45
CA SER A 2 -0.38 -2.73 23.99
C SER A 2 -0.98 -4.13 24.25
N VAL A 3 -1.91 -4.22 25.20
CA VAL A 3 -2.69 -5.44 25.45
C VAL A 3 -3.67 -5.75 24.31
N MET A 4 -3.93 -4.78 23.43
CA MET A 4 -4.83 -4.96 22.28
C MET A 4 -4.20 -5.79 21.14
N ARG A 5 -2.88 -5.78 21.01
CA ARG A 5 -2.18 -6.51 19.96
C ARG A 5 -2.46 -8.03 20.01
N PRO A 6 -2.20 -8.77 21.12
CA PRO A 6 -2.48 -10.21 21.16
C PRO A 6 -3.96 -10.53 20.98
N VAL A 7 -4.87 -9.68 21.43
CA VAL A 7 -6.31 -9.85 21.23
C VAL A 7 -6.67 -9.71 19.76
N LEU A 8 -6.13 -8.68 19.08
CA LEU A 8 -6.33 -8.48 17.64
C LEU A 8 -5.74 -9.64 16.85
N ASN A 9 -4.51 -10.07 17.16
CA ASN A 9 -3.84 -11.17 16.47
C ASN A 9 -4.63 -12.48 16.61
N LEU A 10 -5.15 -12.78 17.80
CA LEU A 10 -6.00 -13.95 18.00
C LEU A 10 -7.28 -13.85 17.17
N TRP A 11 -7.95 -12.69 17.18
CA TRP A 11 -9.16 -12.47 16.39
C TRP A 11 -8.90 -12.62 14.89
N LEU A 12 -7.84 -12.02 14.35
CA LEU A 12 -7.46 -12.15 12.94
C LEU A 12 -7.14 -13.60 12.55
N ARG A 13 -6.42 -14.31 13.42
CA ARG A 13 -6.08 -15.73 13.23
C ARG A 13 -7.32 -16.62 13.15
N LEU A 14 -8.35 -16.33 13.96
CA LEU A 14 -9.57 -17.13 14.01
C LEU A 14 -10.62 -16.73 12.95
N THR A 15 -10.58 -15.51 12.46
CA THR A 15 -11.62 -14.98 11.56
C THR A 15 -11.08 -14.61 10.18
N GLU A 16 -10.07 -13.73 10.10
CA GLU A 16 -9.62 -13.18 8.82
C GLU A 16 -8.80 -14.17 8.01
N LYS A 17 -7.79 -14.77 8.60
CA LYS A 17 -6.95 -15.77 7.92
C LYS A 17 -7.75 -16.96 7.38
N PRO A 18 -8.68 -17.59 8.14
CA PRO A 18 -9.54 -18.63 7.60
C PRO A 18 -10.50 -18.12 6.51
N HIS A 19 -10.99 -16.87 6.62
CA HIS A 19 -11.84 -16.28 5.61
C HIS A 19 -11.09 -16.11 4.28
N LEU A 20 -9.90 -15.50 4.30
CA LEU A 20 -9.04 -15.35 3.12
C LEU A 20 -8.61 -16.71 2.55
N ALA A 21 -8.38 -17.70 3.42
CA ALA A 21 -8.00 -19.04 3.02
C ALA A 21 -9.08 -19.86 2.33
N ARG A 22 -10.38 -19.52 2.54
CA ARG A 22 -11.55 -20.29 2.08
C ARG A 22 -12.42 -19.54 1.08
N ALA A 23 -12.17 -18.26 0.85
CA ALA A 23 -12.96 -17.48 -0.09
C ALA A 23 -12.81 -18.06 -1.52
N THR A 24 -13.92 -18.42 -2.12
CA THR A 24 -13.96 -19.12 -3.42
C THR A 24 -14.05 -18.15 -4.59
N THR A 25 -14.45 -16.90 -4.36
CA THR A 25 -14.59 -15.90 -5.42
C THR A 25 -14.04 -14.54 -4.99
N HIS A 26 -13.53 -13.79 -5.95
CA HIS A 26 -13.01 -12.44 -5.72
C HIS A 26 -14.13 -11.45 -5.34
N GLU A 27 -15.35 -11.60 -5.84
CA GLU A 27 -16.48 -10.75 -5.46
C GLU A 27 -16.85 -10.93 -3.98
N ARG A 28 -16.71 -12.15 -3.44
CA ARG A 28 -16.92 -12.41 -2.02
C ARG A 28 -15.87 -11.72 -1.18
N LEU A 29 -14.59 -11.75 -1.61
CA LEU A 29 -13.50 -11.00 -0.95
C LEU A 29 -13.79 -9.50 -0.96
N ARG A 30 -14.13 -8.93 -2.12
CA ARG A 30 -14.47 -7.51 -2.27
C ARG A 30 -15.59 -7.09 -1.33
N ARG A 31 -16.75 -7.77 -1.39
CA ARG A 31 -17.93 -7.47 -0.54
C ARG A 31 -17.62 -7.59 0.94
N SER A 32 -16.92 -8.65 1.34
CA SER A 32 -16.56 -8.88 2.74
C SER A 32 -15.63 -7.77 3.27
N PHE A 33 -14.62 -7.38 2.50
CA PHE A 33 -13.68 -6.34 2.93
C PHE A 33 -14.36 -4.97 3.02
N GLU A 34 -15.20 -4.60 2.03
CA GLU A 34 -16.00 -3.37 2.07
C GLU A 34 -16.91 -3.32 3.32
N MET A 35 -17.58 -4.41 3.63
CA MET A 35 -18.46 -4.50 4.81
C MET A 35 -17.66 -4.33 6.10
N LYS A 36 -16.54 -5.05 6.24
CA LYS A 36 -15.65 -4.95 7.41
C LYS A 36 -15.08 -3.54 7.58
N ALA A 37 -14.63 -2.94 6.48
CA ALA A 37 -14.09 -1.58 6.53
C ALA A 37 -15.12 -0.56 7.02
N ARG A 38 -16.38 -0.67 6.58
CA ARG A 38 -17.48 0.20 7.06
C ARG A 38 -17.79 0.01 8.54
N LEU A 39 -17.64 -1.21 9.06
CA LEU A 39 -17.97 -1.52 10.45
C LEU A 39 -16.83 -1.13 11.41
N PHE A 40 -15.59 -1.39 11.03
CA PHE A 40 -14.46 -1.33 11.96
C PHE A 40 -13.57 -0.10 11.78
N PHE A 41 -13.49 0.51 10.58
CA PHE A 41 -12.57 1.60 10.32
C PHE A 41 -13.29 2.95 10.33
N ARG A 42 -12.86 3.84 11.23
CA ARG A 42 -13.47 5.16 11.43
C ARG A 42 -12.46 6.26 11.14
N ALA A 43 -12.82 7.16 10.27
CA ALA A 43 -12.03 8.34 9.99
C ALA A 43 -12.13 9.38 11.11
N PRO A 44 -11.15 10.28 11.24
CA PRO A 44 -11.24 11.46 12.10
C PRO A 44 -12.45 12.34 11.74
N ARG A 45 -13.01 13.01 12.75
CA ARG A 45 -14.12 13.94 12.55
C ARG A 45 -13.70 15.11 11.65
N GLY A 46 -14.63 15.59 10.82
CA GLY A 46 -14.38 16.71 9.91
C GLY A 46 -13.62 16.34 8.63
N THR A 47 -13.32 15.04 8.42
CA THR A 47 -12.77 14.59 7.14
C THR A 47 -13.80 14.73 6.01
N VAL A 48 -13.39 15.32 4.90
CA VAL A 48 -14.21 15.51 3.70
C VAL A 48 -13.76 14.57 2.61
N TYR A 49 -14.72 13.97 1.91
CA TYR A 49 -14.50 13.07 0.78
C TYR A 49 -15.16 13.62 -0.48
N HIS A 50 -14.45 13.56 -1.59
CA HIS A 50 -14.97 13.92 -2.90
C HIS A 50 -14.56 12.88 -3.94
N ALA A 51 -15.52 12.30 -4.64
CA ALA A 51 -15.25 11.36 -5.73
C ALA A 51 -15.16 12.15 -7.06
N SER A 52 -14.17 11.82 -7.86
CA SER A 52 -13.98 12.40 -9.20
C SER A 52 -13.29 11.40 -10.13
N ARG A 53 -12.89 11.86 -11.28
CA ARG A 53 -12.07 11.11 -12.23
C ARG A 53 -10.88 11.96 -12.61
N ILE A 54 -9.69 11.40 -12.49
CA ILE A 54 -8.48 12.03 -13.08
C ILE A 54 -8.30 11.50 -14.49
N ILE A 55 -7.91 12.40 -15.39
CA ILE A 55 -7.67 12.07 -16.80
C ILE A 55 -6.22 12.39 -17.12
N HIS A 56 -5.51 11.41 -17.63
CA HIS A 56 -4.19 11.60 -18.24
C HIS A 56 -4.22 11.04 -19.66
N LYS A 57 -3.99 11.92 -20.65
CA LYS A 57 -4.26 11.62 -22.07
C LYS A 57 -5.72 11.17 -22.23
N GLU A 58 -5.96 9.97 -22.75
CA GLU A 58 -7.31 9.41 -22.94
C GLU A 58 -7.75 8.48 -21.79
N GLN A 59 -6.86 8.18 -20.84
CA GLN A 59 -7.14 7.27 -19.73
C GLN A 59 -7.75 8.03 -18.55
N GLY A 60 -8.95 7.62 -18.16
CA GLY A 60 -9.65 8.17 -17.00
C GLY A 60 -9.66 7.20 -15.84
N VAL A 61 -9.07 7.56 -14.69
CA VAL A 61 -9.04 6.76 -13.48
C VAL A 61 -9.99 7.36 -12.43
N PRO A 62 -10.98 6.60 -11.93
CA PRO A 62 -11.81 7.06 -10.82
C PRO A 62 -10.95 7.24 -9.57
N VAL A 63 -11.20 8.30 -8.80
CA VAL A 63 -10.45 8.59 -7.59
C VAL A 63 -11.34 9.09 -6.46
N LEU A 64 -10.92 8.82 -5.23
CA LEU A 64 -11.47 9.41 -4.02
C LEU A 64 -10.46 10.41 -3.46
N HIS A 65 -10.85 11.68 -3.40
CA HIS A 65 -10.09 12.71 -2.70
C HIS A 65 -10.44 12.71 -1.22
N ILE A 66 -9.43 12.89 -0.38
CA ILE A 66 -9.56 13.02 1.06
C ILE A 66 -8.96 14.36 1.49
N SER A 67 -9.73 15.14 2.23
CA SER A 67 -9.26 16.38 2.85
C SER A 67 -9.46 16.29 4.36
N PRO A 68 -8.43 16.57 5.18
CA PRO A 68 -8.59 16.65 6.63
C PRO A 68 -9.42 17.88 7.03
N ALA A 69 -9.88 17.90 8.28
CA ALA A 69 -10.65 19.04 8.82
C ALA A 69 -9.90 20.38 8.75
N ARG A 70 -8.58 20.33 8.77
CA ARG A 70 -7.68 21.49 8.67
C ARG A 70 -6.61 21.18 7.62
N PRO A 71 -6.92 21.41 6.34
CA PRO A 71 -5.94 21.20 5.29
C PRO A 71 -4.87 22.28 5.31
N GLY A 72 -3.61 21.87 5.25
CA GLY A 72 -2.44 22.72 5.05
C GLY A 72 -1.98 22.71 3.59
N ASP A 73 -0.93 23.46 3.35
CA ASP A 73 -0.16 23.42 2.10
C ASP A 73 0.93 22.36 2.19
N GLY A 74 1.31 21.80 1.04
CA GLY A 74 2.34 20.75 0.95
C GLY A 74 2.05 19.74 -0.16
N PRO A 75 2.75 18.62 -0.17
CA PRO A 75 2.54 17.59 -1.19
C PRO A 75 1.15 16.95 -1.07
N VAL A 76 0.66 16.45 -2.20
CA VAL A 76 -0.51 15.57 -2.20
C VAL A 76 -0.07 14.12 -1.98
N ILE A 77 -0.79 13.37 -1.16
CA ILE A 77 -0.55 11.94 -0.97
C ILE A 77 -1.33 11.18 -2.05
N LEU A 78 -0.62 10.49 -2.95
CA LEU A 78 -1.22 9.54 -3.90
C LEU A 78 -1.13 8.14 -3.29
N TYR A 79 -2.26 7.55 -2.90
CA TYR A 79 -2.28 6.32 -2.14
C TYR A 79 -2.96 5.16 -2.87
N PHE A 80 -2.27 4.04 -3.00
CA PHE A 80 -2.75 2.80 -3.61
C PHE A 80 -3.11 1.78 -2.53
N HIS A 81 -4.36 1.33 -2.56
CA HIS A 81 -4.87 0.36 -1.59
C HIS A 81 -4.34 -1.05 -1.84
N GLY A 82 -4.23 -1.84 -0.76
CA GLY A 82 -3.92 -3.26 -0.82
C GLY A 82 -5.09 -4.14 -1.27
N GLY A 83 -4.85 -5.45 -1.25
CA GLY A 83 -5.84 -6.47 -1.62
C GLY A 83 -5.41 -7.37 -2.78
N GLY A 84 -4.09 -7.64 -2.92
CA GLY A 84 -3.54 -8.59 -3.87
C GLY A 84 -3.85 -8.27 -5.34
N TYR A 85 -4.10 -7.00 -5.67
CA TYR A 85 -4.60 -6.53 -6.98
C TYR A 85 -6.00 -7.06 -7.36
N VAL A 86 -6.67 -7.79 -6.51
CA VAL A 86 -7.91 -8.51 -6.77
C VAL A 86 -9.10 -7.91 -6.01
N PHE A 87 -8.87 -7.44 -4.79
CA PHE A 87 -9.91 -6.85 -3.93
C PHE A 87 -9.43 -5.55 -3.29
N GLY A 88 -10.22 -4.98 -2.38
CA GLY A 88 -9.96 -3.64 -1.84
C GLY A 88 -10.49 -2.53 -2.74
N SER A 89 -10.48 -1.32 -2.21
CA SER A 89 -10.91 -0.10 -2.89
C SER A 89 -10.45 1.14 -2.12
N PRO A 90 -10.58 2.35 -2.69
CA PRO A 90 -10.42 3.59 -1.93
C PRO A 90 -11.28 3.63 -0.66
N HIS A 91 -12.50 3.04 -0.71
CA HIS A 91 -13.42 3.05 0.43
C HIS A 91 -12.97 2.16 1.59
N THR A 92 -12.24 1.07 1.32
CA THR A 92 -11.71 0.19 2.37
C THR A 92 -10.55 0.81 3.12
N HIS A 93 -9.79 1.73 2.50
CA HIS A 93 -8.59 2.33 3.05
C HIS A 93 -8.76 3.80 3.47
N LYS A 94 -9.86 4.47 3.06
CA LYS A 94 -10.07 5.90 3.30
C LYS A 94 -9.95 6.33 4.75
N ALA A 95 -10.33 5.48 5.71
CA ALA A 95 -10.29 5.84 7.13
C ALA A 95 -8.85 5.94 7.66
N MET A 96 -7.98 5.01 7.26
CA MET A 96 -6.56 5.03 7.60
C MET A 96 -5.85 6.20 6.93
N VAL A 97 -6.09 6.41 5.62
CA VAL A 97 -5.49 7.52 4.89
C VAL A 97 -6.00 8.87 5.44
N ALA A 98 -7.28 8.98 5.81
CA ALA A 98 -7.81 10.16 6.48
C ALA A 98 -7.12 10.42 7.83
N ARG A 99 -6.73 9.37 8.56
CA ARG A 99 -5.93 9.52 9.78
C ARG A 99 -4.55 10.08 9.46
N LEU A 100 -3.88 9.58 8.42
CA LEU A 100 -2.59 10.11 7.98
C LEU A 100 -2.73 11.59 7.52
N CYS A 101 -3.79 11.90 6.77
CA CYS A 101 -4.11 13.29 6.39
C CYS A 101 -4.29 14.20 7.63
N ALA A 102 -4.93 13.70 8.69
CA ALA A 102 -5.10 14.47 9.93
C ALA A 102 -3.79 14.69 10.70
N GLU A 103 -2.85 13.74 10.65
CA GLU A 103 -1.52 13.86 11.27
C GLU A 103 -0.61 14.84 10.50
N THR A 104 -0.76 14.92 9.17
CA THR A 104 0.12 15.72 8.30
C THR A 104 -0.47 17.06 7.88
N GLY A 105 -1.79 17.22 7.95
CA GLY A 105 -2.51 18.34 7.32
C GLY A 105 -2.64 18.21 5.79
N LEU A 106 -2.11 17.15 5.18
CA LEU A 106 -2.09 16.99 3.73
C LEU A 106 -3.40 16.42 3.18
N ARG A 107 -3.65 16.67 1.89
CA ARG A 107 -4.73 16.03 1.14
C ARG A 107 -4.25 14.73 0.52
N ALA A 108 -5.17 13.81 0.25
CA ALA A 108 -4.85 12.58 -0.44
C ALA A 108 -5.77 12.29 -1.62
N VAL A 109 -5.25 11.55 -2.59
CA VAL A 109 -5.95 11.03 -3.76
C VAL A 109 -5.77 9.52 -3.78
N LEU A 110 -6.88 8.78 -3.79
CA LEU A 110 -6.92 7.33 -3.79
C LEU A 110 -7.52 6.84 -5.11
N PRO A 111 -6.71 6.33 -6.06
CA PRO A 111 -7.23 5.73 -7.28
C PRO A 111 -8.00 4.43 -7.00
N ASP A 112 -9.16 4.28 -7.66
CA ASP A 112 -9.85 3.00 -7.78
C ASP A 112 -9.38 2.34 -9.07
N TYR A 113 -8.17 1.82 -9.01
CA TYR A 113 -7.49 1.21 -10.14
C TYR A 113 -8.17 -0.08 -10.59
N ARG A 114 -8.01 -0.43 -11.86
CA ARG A 114 -8.52 -1.66 -12.46
C ARG A 114 -7.93 -2.89 -11.77
N LYS A 115 -8.80 -3.82 -11.39
CA LYS A 115 -8.44 -5.01 -10.61
C LYS A 115 -8.58 -6.30 -11.40
N ALA A 116 -7.73 -7.24 -11.09
CA ALA A 116 -7.83 -8.62 -11.55
C ALA A 116 -9.03 -9.33 -10.86
N PRO A 117 -9.57 -10.39 -11.45
CA PRO A 117 -9.16 -11.00 -12.71
C PRO A 117 -9.70 -10.30 -13.97
N GLU A 118 -10.65 -9.34 -13.81
CA GLU A 118 -11.29 -8.66 -14.95
C GLU A 118 -10.30 -7.84 -15.76
N HIS A 119 -9.30 -7.28 -15.08
CA HIS A 119 -8.22 -6.51 -15.68
C HIS A 119 -6.89 -6.99 -15.09
N ALA A 120 -6.28 -7.93 -15.78
CA ALA A 120 -4.98 -8.50 -15.41
C ALA A 120 -3.85 -7.46 -15.51
N PHE A 121 -2.68 -7.84 -15.03
CA PHE A 121 -1.44 -7.12 -15.28
C PHE A 121 -1.25 -6.86 -16.80
N PRO A 122 -0.88 -5.64 -17.22
CA PRO A 122 -0.40 -4.51 -16.42
C PRO A 122 -1.46 -3.43 -16.10
N ALA A 123 -2.77 -3.70 -16.20
CA ALA A 123 -3.81 -2.67 -16.10
C ALA A 123 -3.72 -1.80 -14.83
N ALA A 124 -3.43 -2.40 -13.67
CA ALA A 124 -3.35 -1.67 -12.41
C ALA A 124 -2.18 -0.67 -12.37
N ILE A 125 -1.00 -1.06 -12.85
CA ILE A 125 0.18 -0.17 -12.87
C ILE A 125 0.04 0.92 -13.94
N GLU A 126 -0.66 0.66 -15.05
CA GLU A 126 -1.00 1.69 -16.04
C GLU A 126 -1.91 2.77 -15.45
N ASP A 127 -2.93 2.37 -14.66
CA ASP A 127 -3.79 3.30 -13.93
C ASP A 127 -3.00 4.09 -12.88
N ALA A 128 -2.06 3.44 -12.19
CA ALA A 128 -1.20 4.10 -11.21
C ALA A 128 -0.31 5.15 -11.87
N LEU A 129 0.29 4.85 -13.02
CA LEU A 129 1.11 5.79 -13.78
C LEU A 129 0.26 6.96 -14.30
N ALA A 130 -0.92 6.68 -14.85
CA ALA A 130 -1.84 7.73 -15.31
C ALA A 130 -2.27 8.65 -14.15
N ALA A 131 -2.59 8.08 -12.99
CA ALA A 131 -2.94 8.85 -11.79
C ALA A 131 -1.77 9.72 -11.31
N TYR A 132 -0.54 9.18 -11.30
CA TYR A 132 0.64 9.95 -10.93
C TYR A 132 0.91 11.10 -11.89
N MET A 133 0.92 10.83 -13.20
CA MET A 133 1.20 11.86 -14.22
C MET A 133 0.19 13.01 -14.17
N ALA A 134 -1.06 12.75 -13.80
CA ALA A 134 -2.08 13.77 -13.65
C ALA A 134 -1.88 14.68 -12.41
N VAL A 135 -1.12 14.24 -11.41
CA VAL A 135 -0.82 15.02 -10.20
C VAL A 135 0.66 15.40 -10.05
N ALA A 136 1.52 14.96 -10.97
CA ALA A 136 2.98 15.14 -10.88
C ALA A 136 3.40 16.62 -10.78
N ASP A 137 2.64 17.52 -11.39
CA ASP A 137 2.89 18.97 -11.38
C ASP A 137 2.22 19.69 -10.19
N HIS A 138 1.73 18.94 -9.18
CA HIS A 138 1.18 19.57 -7.98
C HIS A 138 2.23 20.50 -7.35
N PRO A 139 1.87 21.78 -7.02
CA PRO A 139 2.85 22.78 -6.56
C PRO A 139 3.63 22.35 -5.31
N GLY A 140 2.99 21.63 -4.40
CA GLY A 140 3.62 21.10 -3.20
C GLY A 140 4.37 19.78 -3.40
N GLY A 141 4.39 19.23 -4.63
CA GLY A 141 4.93 17.90 -4.90
C GLY A 141 3.94 16.77 -4.61
N VAL A 142 4.40 15.53 -4.77
CA VAL A 142 3.61 14.31 -4.55
C VAL A 142 4.38 13.38 -3.62
N VAL A 143 3.70 12.80 -2.64
CA VAL A 143 4.20 11.64 -1.88
C VAL A 143 3.36 10.44 -2.31
N ILE A 144 4.02 9.37 -2.74
CA ILE A 144 3.33 8.13 -3.15
C ILE A 144 3.31 7.17 -1.97
N GLY A 145 2.18 6.50 -1.76
CA GLY A 145 2.08 5.49 -0.73
C GLY A 145 1.17 4.33 -1.08
N GLY A 146 1.30 3.25 -0.31
CA GLY A 146 0.41 2.10 -0.46
C GLY A 146 0.67 1.02 0.58
N ASP A 147 -0.16 0.00 0.57
CA ASP A 147 -0.05 -1.15 1.46
C ASP A 147 -0.14 -2.46 0.68
N SER A 148 0.56 -3.50 1.13
CA SER A 148 0.49 -4.84 0.51
C SER A 148 0.76 -4.77 -1.01
N ALA A 149 -0.16 -5.24 -1.85
CA ALA A 149 -0.11 -5.08 -3.31
C ALA A 149 -0.04 -3.60 -3.74
N GLY A 150 -0.76 -2.70 -3.06
CA GLY A 150 -0.68 -1.26 -3.29
C GLY A 150 0.68 -0.66 -2.91
N GLY A 151 1.33 -1.21 -1.88
CA GLY A 151 2.71 -0.90 -1.52
C GLY A 151 3.71 -1.34 -2.59
N GLY A 152 3.53 -2.56 -3.12
CA GLY A 152 4.28 -3.04 -4.29
C GLY A 152 4.06 -2.16 -5.51
N MET A 153 2.80 -1.75 -5.77
CA MET A 153 2.46 -0.83 -6.86
C MET A 153 3.12 0.54 -6.70
N ALA A 154 3.17 1.10 -5.49
CA ALA A 154 3.83 2.37 -5.21
C ALA A 154 5.33 2.31 -5.55
N LEU A 155 5.98 1.19 -5.23
CA LEU A 155 7.39 0.94 -5.55
C LEU A 155 7.61 0.66 -7.04
N ALA A 156 6.73 -0.12 -7.69
CA ALA A 156 6.77 -0.34 -9.12
C ALA A 156 6.60 0.97 -9.92
N LEU A 157 5.69 1.82 -9.45
CA LEU A 157 5.49 3.15 -10.01
C LEU A 157 6.74 4.03 -9.87
N LEU A 158 7.43 3.97 -8.72
CA LEU A 158 8.70 4.68 -8.53
C LEU A 158 9.75 4.21 -9.55
N GLY A 159 9.88 2.88 -9.77
CA GLY A 159 10.75 2.34 -10.82
C GLY A 159 10.38 2.84 -12.22
N GLU A 160 9.09 2.89 -12.57
CA GLU A 160 8.63 3.42 -13.85
C GLU A 160 8.88 4.93 -14.01
N ILE A 161 8.66 5.72 -12.95
CA ILE A 161 8.97 7.15 -12.92
C ILE A 161 10.46 7.37 -13.18
N THR A 162 11.32 6.60 -12.51
CA THR A 162 12.78 6.67 -12.67
C THR A 162 13.20 6.27 -14.10
N ARG A 163 12.68 5.15 -14.61
CA ARG A 163 12.95 4.66 -15.97
C ARG A 163 12.52 5.67 -17.05
N LEU A 164 11.41 6.37 -16.84
CA LEU A 164 10.89 7.37 -17.79
C LEU A 164 11.57 8.73 -17.66
N GLY A 165 12.43 8.95 -16.65
CA GLY A 165 13.01 10.25 -16.35
C GLY A 165 11.95 11.30 -16.02
N ALA A 166 10.78 10.87 -15.50
CA ALA A 166 9.72 11.77 -15.11
C ALA A 166 10.06 12.49 -13.79
N ARG A 167 9.31 13.57 -13.48
CA ARG A 167 9.49 14.30 -12.22
C ARG A 167 9.38 13.32 -11.05
N GLN A 168 10.40 13.29 -10.19
CA GLN A 168 10.40 12.42 -9.02
C GLN A 168 9.37 12.88 -7.97
N PRO A 169 8.70 11.96 -7.26
CA PRO A 169 7.92 12.31 -6.08
C PRO A 169 8.85 12.81 -4.97
N ALA A 170 8.30 13.50 -3.98
CA ALA A 170 9.05 13.92 -2.80
C ALA A 170 9.50 12.73 -1.95
N GLY A 171 8.76 11.64 -1.97
CA GLY A 171 9.09 10.39 -1.30
C GLY A 171 8.05 9.31 -1.55
N VAL A 172 8.42 8.06 -1.26
CA VAL A 172 7.52 6.90 -1.35
C VAL A 172 7.45 6.18 -0.02
N PHE A 173 6.26 5.74 0.41
CA PHE A 173 6.13 4.88 1.57
C PHE A 173 5.31 3.63 1.28
N ALA A 174 5.62 2.53 1.96
CA ALA A 174 4.86 1.30 1.81
C ALA A 174 4.71 0.55 3.14
N PHE A 175 3.48 0.08 3.40
CA PHE A 175 3.17 -0.79 4.53
C PHE A 175 3.11 -2.24 4.04
N SER A 176 3.95 -3.11 4.59
CA SER A 176 3.97 -4.55 4.28
C SER A 176 3.93 -4.84 2.76
N PRO A 177 4.79 -4.23 1.94
CA PRO A 177 4.65 -4.28 0.48
C PRO A 177 4.88 -5.69 -0.09
N LEU A 178 4.08 -6.07 -1.09
CA LEU A 178 4.31 -7.22 -1.96
C LEU A 178 5.21 -6.78 -3.11
N THR A 179 6.49 -7.18 -3.10
CA THR A 179 7.49 -6.68 -4.03
C THR A 179 8.01 -7.72 -5.01
N ASP A 180 7.62 -8.98 -4.84
CA ASP A 180 8.07 -10.10 -5.66
C ASP A 180 6.91 -11.08 -5.93
N GLN A 181 6.36 -11.05 -7.14
CA GLN A 181 5.28 -11.95 -7.57
C GLN A 181 5.75 -13.40 -7.76
N THR A 182 7.07 -13.66 -7.63
CA THR A 182 7.60 -15.03 -7.61
C THR A 182 7.57 -15.63 -6.21
N TYR A 183 7.27 -14.83 -5.19
CA TYR A 183 7.27 -15.23 -3.77
C TYR A 183 8.55 -15.93 -3.32
N GLY A 184 9.71 -15.44 -3.82
CA GLY A 184 11.03 -16.04 -3.57
C GLY A 184 11.63 -15.74 -2.20
N GLY A 185 10.93 -15.11 -1.27
CA GLY A 185 11.38 -14.87 0.10
C GLY A 185 11.14 -16.06 1.01
N ASP A 186 12.10 -16.40 1.88
CA ASP A 186 11.99 -17.52 2.83
C ASP A 186 10.84 -17.33 3.82
N SER A 187 10.48 -16.07 4.14
CA SER A 187 9.40 -15.74 5.06
C SER A 187 8.02 -16.24 4.61
N ILE A 188 7.82 -16.48 3.31
CA ILE A 188 6.61 -17.13 2.79
C ILE A 188 6.38 -18.50 3.46
N VAL A 189 7.46 -19.25 3.69
CA VAL A 189 7.42 -20.57 4.30
C VAL A 189 7.59 -20.48 5.82
N THR A 190 8.60 -19.76 6.30
CA THR A 190 8.96 -19.70 7.73
C THR A 190 7.87 -19.01 8.55
N ASN A 191 7.22 -17.99 8.01
CA ASN A 191 6.15 -17.24 8.68
C ASN A 191 4.73 -17.71 8.31
N ALA A 192 4.58 -18.77 7.52
CA ALA A 192 3.27 -19.27 7.10
C ALA A 192 2.30 -19.57 8.25
N LYS A 193 2.83 -19.97 9.44
CA LYS A 193 2.03 -20.25 10.64
C LYS A 193 1.87 -19.03 11.55
N THR A 194 2.87 -18.16 11.62
CA THR A 194 2.90 -16.98 12.50
C THR A 194 2.10 -15.82 11.94
N ASP A 195 2.11 -15.59 10.64
CA ASP A 195 1.25 -14.60 9.99
C ASP A 195 -0.22 -14.87 10.35
N VAL A 196 -0.88 -13.87 10.91
CA VAL A 196 -2.26 -13.99 11.41
C VAL A 196 -3.31 -13.54 10.40
N VAL A 197 -2.88 -13.00 9.26
CA VAL A 197 -3.76 -12.46 8.20
C VAL A 197 -3.63 -13.25 6.91
N LEU A 198 -2.41 -13.34 6.36
CA LEU A 198 -2.20 -13.88 5.02
C LEU A 198 -2.05 -15.42 5.04
N PRO A 199 -2.86 -16.14 4.22
CA PRO A 199 -2.70 -17.58 4.06
C PRO A 199 -1.66 -17.88 2.97
N ALA A 200 -0.42 -18.22 3.35
CA ALA A 200 0.68 -18.51 2.42
C ALA A 200 0.31 -19.48 1.27
N ARG A 201 -0.56 -20.46 1.55
CA ARG A 201 -1.03 -21.44 0.55
C ARG A 201 -1.83 -20.87 -0.63
N ARG A 202 -2.20 -19.58 -0.58
CA ARG A 202 -2.99 -18.92 -1.63
C ARG A 202 -2.22 -17.88 -2.43
N VAL A 203 -0.93 -17.72 -2.17
CA VAL A 203 -0.12 -16.72 -2.87
C VAL A 203 -0.06 -16.99 -4.38
N ASP A 204 0.13 -18.25 -4.79
CA ASP A 204 0.17 -18.64 -6.20
C ASP A 204 -1.16 -18.39 -6.92
N GLU A 205 -2.29 -18.65 -6.25
CA GLU A 205 -3.62 -18.37 -6.78
C GLU A 205 -3.83 -16.88 -7.00
N MET A 206 -3.42 -16.06 -6.05
CA MET A 206 -3.53 -14.60 -6.15
C MET A 206 -2.64 -14.05 -7.27
N ALA A 207 -1.39 -14.52 -7.36
CA ALA A 207 -0.49 -14.19 -8.46
C ALA A 207 -1.07 -14.62 -9.81
N GLY A 208 -1.63 -15.82 -9.88
CA GLY A 208 -2.27 -16.34 -11.11
C GLY A 208 -3.44 -15.48 -11.58
N MET A 209 -4.29 -14.99 -10.65
CA MET A 209 -5.37 -14.05 -10.98
C MET A 209 -4.84 -12.70 -11.48
N TYR A 210 -3.76 -12.19 -10.90
CA TYR A 210 -3.18 -10.91 -11.28
C TYR A 210 -2.43 -10.98 -12.59
N LEU A 211 -1.53 -11.96 -12.74
CA LEU A 211 -0.61 -12.05 -13.87
C LEU A 211 -1.24 -12.63 -15.14
N GLN A 212 -2.15 -13.61 -14.99
CA GLN A 212 -2.79 -14.33 -16.12
C GLN A 212 -1.79 -14.76 -17.20
N GLY A 213 -0.67 -15.36 -16.76
CA GLY A 213 0.38 -15.86 -17.65
C GLY A 213 1.43 -14.84 -18.07
N GLN A 214 1.34 -13.60 -17.62
CA GLN A 214 2.40 -12.60 -17.80
C GLN A 214 3.60 -12.92 -16.91
N ASP A 215 4.77 -12.37 -17.26
CA ASP A 215 6.01 -12.60 -16.53
C ASP A 215 5.96 -12.04 -15.10
N ALA A 216 6.07 -12.93 -14.12
CA ALA A 216 6.19 -12.56 -12.71
C ALA A 216 7.48 -11.78 -12.40
N GLY A 217 8.49 -11.86 -13.28
CA GLY A 217 9.74 -11.12 -13.18
C GLY A 217 9.70 -9.70 -13.78
N ASP A 218 8.61 -9.29 -14.43
CA ASP A 218 8.47 -7.91 -14.93
C ASP A 218 8.60 -6.91 -13.77
N PRO A 219 9.51 -5.90 -13.84
CA PRO A 219 9.71 -4.92 -12.78
C PRO A 219 8.45 -4.15 -12.37
N ARG A 220 7.47 -4.04 -13.28
CA ARG A 220 6.18 -3.40 -13.01
C ARG A 220 5.24 -4.27 -12.17
N ALA A 221 5.45 -5.59 -12.16
CA ALA A 221 4.75 -6.53 -11.28
C ALA A 221 5.55 -6.85 -10.02
N SER A 222 6.86 -6.93 -10.15
CA SER A 222 7.84 -7.26 -9.10
C SER A 222 8.89 -6.15 -8.97
N PRO A 223 8.58 -5.05 -8.25
CA PRO A 223 9.47 -3.90 -8.13
C PRO A 223 10.85 -4.22 -7.54
N LEU A 224 10.99 -5.35 -6.86
CA LEU A 224 12.30 -5.84 -6.41
C LEU A 224 13.34 -5.93 -7.55
N ARG A 225 12.91 -6.01 -8.80
CA ARG A 225 13.73 -6.15 -10.01
C ARG A 225 13.88 -4.84 -10.79
N ALA A 226 13.32 -3.74 -10.29
CA ALA A 226 13.39 -2.45 -10.97
C ALA A 226 14.72 -1.71 -10.71
N ASP A 227 15.00 -0.73 -11.57
CA ASP A 227 16.09 0.23 -11.39
C ASP A 227 15.55 1.45 -10.64
N PHE A 228 16.28 1.86 -9.58
CA PHE A 228 15.93 2.96 -8.70
C PHE A 228 17.07 4.00 -8.59
N ALA A 229 18.09 3.93 -9.45
CA ALA A 229 19.19 4.89 -9.40
C ALA A 229 18.68 6.34 -9.55
N GLY A 230 18.92 7.17 -8.54
CA GLY A 230 18.42 8.55 -8.50
C GLY A 230 16.97 8.71 -8.02
N ALA A 231 16.33 7.65 -7.51
CA ALA A 231 14.99 7.73 -6.94
C ALA A 231 14.97 8.53 -5.62
N CYS A 232 13.77 9.05 -5.29
CA CYS A 232 13.51 9.77 -4.04
C CYS A 232 13.63 8.87 -2.80
N PRO A 233 13.68 9.44 -1.57
CA PRO A 233 13.68 8.67 -0.33
C PRO A 233 12.48 7.75 -0.18
N VAL A 234 12.69 6.57 0.43
CA VAL A 234 11.67 5.52 0.62
C VAL A 234 11.54 5.15 2.09
N TRP A 235 10.29 5.04 2.56
CA TRP A 235 9.94 4.59 3.91
C TRP A 235 9.17 3.27 3.85
N LEU A 236 9.66 2.23 4.52
CA LEU A 236 9.10 0.87 4.50
C LEU A 236 8.81 0.38 5.91
N THR A 237 7.72 -0.36 6.09
CA THR A 237 7.47 -1.07 7.35
C THR A 237 6.80 -2.42 7.12
N VAL A 238 7.07 -3.37 8.02
CA VAL A 238 6.55 -4.73 8.00
C VAL A 238 6.57 -5.34 9.39
N GLY A 239 5.64 -6.24 9.71
CA GLY A 239 5.70 -7.06 10.93
C GLY A 239 6.66 -8.24 10.76
N ASP A 240 7.42 -8.55 11.80
CA ASP A 240 8.40 -9.65 11.79
C ASP A 240 7.78 -11.05 11.65
N THR A 241 6.48 -11.18 11.85
CA THR A 241 5.70 -12.42 11.72
C THR A 241 4.97 -12.56 10.39
N GLU A 242 5.07 -11.56 9.49
CA GLU A 242 4.40 -11.57 8.19
C GLU A 242 5.11 -12.46 7.16
N ILE A 243 4.36 -13.08 6.27
CA ILE A 243 4.94 -13.81 5.13
C ILE A 243 5.67 -12.88 4.14
N LEU A 244 5.36 -11.57 4.13
CA LEU A 244 6.01 -10.54 3.29
C LEU A 244 7.19 -9.84 4.00
N LEU A 245 7.70 -10.39 5.11
CA LEU A 245 8.87 -9.85 5.80
C LEU A 245 10.08 -9.72 4.87
N ASP A 246 10.39 -10.80 4.14
CA ASP A 246 11.55 -10.80 3.25
C ASP A 246 11.34 -9.94 2.00
N ASP A 247 10.11 -9.77 1.54
CA ASP A 247 9.79 -8.81 0.49
C ASP A 247 10.25 -7.41 0.88
N THR A 248 9.91 -6.96 2.08
CA THR A 248 10.31 -5.65 2.59
C THR A 248 11.82 -5.55 2.78
N ARG A 249 12.46 -6.55 3.40
CA ARG A 249 13.91 -6.56 3.66
C ARG A 249 14.72 -6.57 2.37
N ARG A 250 14.36 -7.44 1.43
CA ARG A 250 15.02 -7.54 0.12
C ARG A 250 14.86 -6.24 -0.67
N MET A 251 13.67 -5.64 -0.62
CA MET A 251 13.40 -4.35 -1.27
C MET A 251 14.24 -3.23 -0.66
N ALA A 252 14.31 -3.14 0.67
CA ALA A 252 15.15 -2.16 1.35
C ALA A 252 16.64 -2.32 0.98
N ALA A 253 17.12 -3.55 0.93
CA ALA A 253 18.50 -3.85 0.52
C ALA A 253 18.75 -3.46 -0.95
N ALA A 254 17.82 -3.77 -1.87
CA ALA A 254 17.93 -3.42 -3.28
C ALA A 254 17.95 -1.90 -3.51
N LEU A 255 17.10 -1.16 -2.82
CA LEU A 255 17.07 0.31 -2.87
C LEU A 255 18.36 0.93 -2.35
N ARG A 256 18.84 0.49 -1.17
CA ARG A 256 20.12 0.97 -0.60
C ARG A 256 21.31 0.65 -1.49
N GLY A 257 21.31 -0.54 -2.11
CA GLY A 257 22.35 -0.95 -3.07
C GLY A 257 22.43 -0.06 -4.31
N GLN A 258 21.37 0.68 -4.61
CA GLN A 258 21.27 1.63 -5.72
C GLN A 258 21.38 3.10 -5.25
N GLY A 259 21.80 3.33 -4.00
CA GLY A 259 22.03 4.67 -3.46
C GLY A 259 20.79 5.42 -3.00
N VAL A 260 19.64 4.74 -2.88
CA VAL A 260 18.38 5.34 -2.39
C VAL A 260 18.42 5.43 -0.86
N GLU A 261 17.98 6.56 -0.30
CA GLU A 261 17.78 6.73 1.14
C GLU A 261 16.56 5.89 1.59
N VAL A 262 16.77 4.96 2.54
CA VAL A 262 15.70 4.05 3.01
C VAL A 262 15.55 4.06 4.53
N SER A 263 14.38 4.45 5.00
CA SER A 263 13.90 4.22 6.36
C SER A 263 13.13 2.90 6.42
N GLU A 264 13.69 1.90 7.10
CA GLU A 264 13.09 0.56 7.23
C GLU A 264 12.70 0.29 8.69
N HIS A 265 11.47 -0.13 8.92
CA HIS A 265 10.90 -0.41 10.22
C HIS A 265 10.32 -1.83 10.25
N VAL A 266 10.99 -2.72 10.97
CA VAL A 266 10.47 -4.08 11.23
C VAL A 266 9.89 -4.11 12.64
N GLU A 267 8.59 -4.27 12.74
CA GLU A 267 7.86 -4.19 14.01
C GLU A 267 7.53 -5.58 14.55
N HIS A 268 7.69 -5.76 15.87
CA HIS A 268 7.51 -7.07 16.49
C HIS A 268 6.04 -7.43 16.66
N ASP A 269 5.66 -8.62 16.12
CA ASP A 269 4.36 -9.28 16.28
C ASP A 269 3.16 -8.37 15.90
N LEU A 270 3.36 -7.48 14.92
CA LEU A 270 2.27 -6.70 14.33
C LEU A 270 1.70 -7.41 13.09
N PRO A 271 0.36 -7.41 12.92
CA PRO A 271 -0.27 -8.11 11.82
C PRO A 271 -0.07 -7.37 10.49
N HIS A 272 -0.21 -8.07 9.38
CA HIS A 272 -0.14 -7.51 8.04
C HIS A 272 -0.96 -6.22 7.91
N VAL A 273 -0.29 -5.14 7.46
CA VAL A 273 -0.86 -3.80 7.32
C VAL A 273 -1.56 -3.30 8.60
N TRP A 274 -0.93 -3.46 9.75
CA TRP A 274 -1.50 -3.02 11.05
C TRP A 274 -1.96 -1.55 11.09
N PRO A 275 -1.44 -0.60 10.29
CA PRO A 275 -1.97 0.77 10.26
C PRO A 275 -3.46 0.87 9.97
N LEU A 276 -4.07 -0.11 9.27
CA LEU A 276 -5.52 -0.19 9.09
C LEU A 276 -6.29 -0.23 10.40
N PHE A 277 -5.69 -0.82 11.44
CA PHE A 277 -6.33 -0.98 12.75
C PHE A 277 -6.11 0.20 13.69
N HIS A 278 -5.85 1.41 13.16
CA HIS A 278 -5.56 2.62 13.94
C HIS A 278 -6.64 2.99 14.97
N ASN A 279 -7.88 2.55 14.80
CA ASN A 279 -8.94 2.75 15.77
C ASN A 279 -8.78 1.88 17.02
N LEU A 280 -8.15 0.71 16.88
CA LEU A 280 -8.01 -0.30 17.92
C LEU A 280 -6.58 -0.37 18.48
N LEU A 281 -5.58 -0.27 17.61
CA LEU A 281 -4.19 -0.55 17.91
C LEU A 281 -3.40 0.74 18.14
N PRO A 282 -2.87 0.98 19.36
CA PRO A 282 -2.01 2.14 19.62
C PRO A 282 -0.77 2.19 18.74
N GLU A 283 -0.15 1.04 18.47
CA GLU A 283 1.02 0.90 17.60
C GLU A 283 0.73 1.42 16.18
N ALA A 284 -0.45 1.15 15.63
CA ALA A 284 -0.87 1.68 14.33
C ALA A 284 -0.91 3.22 14.30
N ARG A 285 -1.35 3.84 15.41
CA ARG A 285 -1.35 5.31 15.54
C ARG A 285 0.07 5.88 15.65
N VAL A 286 0.97 5.17 16.32
CA VAL A 286 2.39 5.55 16.40
C VAL A 286 2.99 5.51 15.01
N THR A 287 2.85 4.39 14.30
CA THR A 287 3.35 4.23 12.93
C THR A 287 2.86 5.35 11.98
N LEU A 288 1.55 5.66 12.00
CA LEU A 288 1.00 6.73 11.15
C LEU A 288 1.52 8.12 11.55
N ARG A 289 1.78 8.37 12.82
CA ARG A 289 2.39 9.63 13.30
C ARG A 289 3.85 9.74 12.87
N ASP A 290 4.62 8.67 13.00
CA ASP A 290 6.04 8.65 12.64
C ASP A 290 6.21 8.79 11.12
N LEU A 291 5.38 8.10 10.32
CA LEU A 291 5.28 8.34 8.89
C LEU A 291 4.90 9.80 8.58
N GLY A 292 3.94 10.38 9.32
CA GLY A 292 3.56 11.79 9.16
C GLY A 292 4.73 12.74 9.40
N ARG A 293 5.57 12.48 10.40
CA ARG A 293 6.80 13.26 10.65
C ARG A 293 7.80 13.11 9.51
N TRP A 294 7.99 11.89 9.01
CA TRP A 294 8.86 11.65 7.87
C TRP A 294 8.37 12.39 6.62
N ILE A 295 7.07 12.31 6.28
CA ILE A 295 6.51 13.06 5.14
C ILE A 295 6.73 14.56 5.30
N THR A 296 6.52 15.12 6.49
CA THR A 296 6.72 16.55 6.72
C THR A 296 8.19 16.98 6.72
N SER A 297 9.14 16.06 6.93
CA SER A 297 10.56 16.35 6.78
C SER A 297 10.99 16.48 5.31
N LEU A 298 10.35 15.75 4.38
CA LEU A 298 10.62 15.81 2.94
C LEU A 298 10.33 17.18 2.32
N SER A 299 9.40 17.93 2.88
CA SER A 299 9.00 19.26 2.39
C SER A 299 9.99 20.38 2.77
N ARG A 300 11.07 20.05 3.48
CA ARG A 300 12.10 20.99 3.94
C ARG A 300 13.42 20.90 3.17
N LEU A 301 13.50 19.98 2.22
CA LEU A 301 14.61 19.78 1.29
C LEU A 301 14.28 20.44 -0.06
#